data_d0284fba103bd9e88180db2dfb0f67f7
#
_entry.id   d0284fba103bd9e88180db2dfb0f67f7
#
_cell.length_a   1.000
_cell.length_b   1.000
_cell.length_c   1.000
_cell.angle_alpha   90.00
_cell.angle_beta   90.00
_cell.angle_gamma   90.00
#
_symmetry.space_group_name_H-M   'P 1'
#
loop_
_entity.id
_entity.type
_entity.pdbx_description
1 polymer ?
#
loop_
_entity_poly.entity_id
_entity_poly.type
_entity_poly.pdbx_seq_one_letter_code
_entity_poly.pdbx_strand_id
1 'polypeptide(L)'
;VAVTGVGQSFAITDADPVDRRDINDIGKCNDCHKTLALHGNNRSGNTALCATCHNPNATDIQQRGVADTDCDTLLGPNEVSIDLKRMVHRIHAGNVGVCGYQNSAHDYTGVVYPGKLNNCEGCHLEGTYYPVDPTAVLGTTIDTGDDRSILSDDTVISPNSAVCSSCHMSDLAMNHMRQNGGDFEASKDETGALISSGTETCQLCHGPGASADVGVMHGVGDFQFN
;
A
#
# COMPACT_ATOMS: atom_id res chain seq x y z
N VAL A 1 9.24 20.93 -15.74
CA VAL A 1 9.19 19.78 -16.64
C VAL A 1 9.41 18.54 -15.79
N ALA A 2 8.48 17.58 -15.83
CA ALA A 2 8.66 16.29 -15.13
C ALA A 2 9.75 15.48 -15.85
N VAL A 3 10.58 14.81 -15.07
CA VAL A 3 11.65 13.94 -15.57
C VAL A 3 11.24 12.50 -15.32
N THR A 4 11.17 11.69 -16.37
CA THR A 4 10.86 10.26 -16.23
C THR A 4 11.96 9.57 -15.45
N GLY A 5 11.57 8.92 -14.36
CA GLY A 5 12.48 8.11 -13.55
C GLY A 5 12.88 6.83 -14.29
N VAL A 6 14.16 6.54 -14.33
CA VAL A 6 14.71 5.30 -14.88
C VAL A 6 15.15 4.43 -13.71
N GLY A 7 14.64 3.20 -13.65
CA GLY A 7 15.09 2.17 -12.72
C GLY A 7 15.91 1.12 -13.44
N GLN A 8 16.89 0.55 -12.76
CA GLN A 8 17.64 -0.61 -13.21
C GLN A 8 17.86 -1.54 -12.02
N SER A 9 17.47 -2.79 -12.18
CA SER A 9 17.72 -3.83 -11.19
C SER A 9 19.17 -4.29 -11.27
N PHE A 10 19.74 -4.62 -10.11
CA PHE A 10 21.07 -5.24 -10.02
C PHE A 10 21.04 -6.34 -8.94
N ALA A 11 21.78 -7.41 -9.19
CA ALA A 11 21.91 -8.51 -8.24
C ALA A 11 22.93 -8.13 -7.14
N ILE A 12 22.60 -8.49 -5.88
CA ILE A 12 23.52 -8.36 -4.73
C ILE A 12 24.09 -9.73 -4.38
N THR A 13 23.23 -10.74 -4.27
CA THR A 13 23.60 -12.11 -3.87
C THR A 13 23.31 -13.13 -4.96
N ASP A 14 22.37 -12.84 -5.85
CA ASP A 14 21.97 -13.72 -6.94
C ASP A 14 22.92 -13.60 -8.15
N ALA A 15 22.93 -14.59 -9.02
CA ALA A 15 23.77 -14.58 -10.21
C ALA A 15 23.32 -13.53 -11.23
N ASP A 16 22.01 -13.34 -11.36
CA ASP A 16 21.38 -12.41 -12.29
C ASP A 16 20.39 -11.49 -11.57
N PRO A 17 20.25 -10.22 -12.01
CA PRO A 17 19.25 -9.33 -11.46
C PRO A 17 17.84 -9.80 -11.85
N VAL A 18 16.91 -9.68 -10.89
CA VAL A 18 15.49 -9.94 -11.12
C VAL A 18 14.73 -8.63 -11.01
N ASP A 19 14.03 -8.27 -12.05
CA ASP A 19 13.19 -7.08 -12.04
C ASP A 19 11.99 -7.26 -11.10
N ARG A 20 11.59 -6.17 -10.45
CA ARG A 20 10.34 -6.14 -9.72
C ARG A 20 9.19 -6.43 -10.69
N ARG A 21 8.27 -7.31 -10.29
CA ARG A 21 7.06 -7.59 -11.09
C ARG A 21 6.25 -6.32 -11.34
N ASP A 22 5.73 -6.15 -12.54
CA ASP A 22 4.80 -5.09 -12.88
C ASP A 22 3.40 -5.45 -12.37
N ILE A 23 2.79 -4.54 -11.61
CA ILE A 23 1.45 -4.71 -11.04
C ILE A 23 0.51 -3.65 -11.58
N ASN A 24 1.02 -2.45 -11.84
CA ASN A 24 0.26 -1.30 -12.27
C ASN A 24 0.94 -0.63 -13.46
N ASP A 25 0.14 0.13 -14.21
CA ASP A 25 0.60 0.91 -15.34
C ASP A 25 0.50 2.41 -15.02
N ILE A 26 1.62 3.10 -15.07
CA ILE A 26 1.67 4.55 -14.89
C ILE A 26 0.82 5.30 -15.93
N GLY A 27 0.65 4.73 -17.12
CA GLY A 27 -0.24 5.27 -18.15
C GLY A 27 -1.68 5.38 -17.66
N LYS A 28 -2.19 4.31 -17.02
CA LYS A 28 -3.54 4.30 -16.42
C LYS A 28 -3.69 5.34 -15.30
N CYS A 29 -2.65 5.54 -14.48
CA CYS A 29 -2.65 6.62 -13.49
C CYS A 29 -2.75 7.99 -14.17
N ASN A 30 -2.05 8.17 -15.28
CA ASN A 30 -1.99 9.43 -16.03
C ASN A 30 -3.29 9.76 -16.79
N ASP A 31 -4.20 8.82 -16.98
CA ASP A 31 -5.54 9.09 -17.53
C ASP A 31 -6.29 10.14 -16.67
N CYS A 32 -6.08 10.11 -15.34
CA CYS A 32 -6.62 11.12 -14.42
C CYS A 32 -5.58 12.18 -14.03
N HIS A 33 -4.33 11.78 -13.76
CA HIS A 33 -3.28 12.66 -13.25
C HIS A 33 -2.52 13.43 -14.37
N LYS A 34 -2.82 13.18 -15.64
CA LYS A 34 -2.11 13.72 -16.82
C LYS A 34 -0.63 13.31 -16.83
N THR A 35 0.12 13.77 -15.88
CA THR A 35 1.50 13.34 -15.59
C THR A 35 1.64 13.23 -14.09
N LEU A 36 1.60 12.02 -13.57
CA LEU A 36 1.85 11.77 -12.16
C LEU A 36 3.33 12.03 -11.87
N ALA A 37 3.58 13.19 -11.29
CA ALA A 37 4.92 13.65 -10.95
C ALA A 37 4.89 14.27 -9.56
N LEU A 38 5.67 13.70 -8.65
CA LEU A 38 5.69 14.05 -7.23
C LEU A 38 7.09 14.48 -6.80
N HIS A 39 7.23 14.88 -5.53
CA HIS A 39 8.51 15.31 -4.95
C HIS A 39 9.22 16.39 -5.79
N GLY A 40 8.50 17.46 -6.08
CA GLY A 40 9.03 18.58 -6.87
C GLY A 40 9.21 18.23 -8.36
N ASN A 41 8.40 17.32 -8.90
CA ASN A 41 8.47 16.79 -10.26
C ASN A 41 9.73 15.94 -10.57
N ASN A 42 10.43 15.50 -9.55
CA ASN A 42 11.64 14.68 -9.71
C ASN A 42 11.36 13.17 -9.71
N ARG A 43 10.12 12.76 -9.45
CA ARG A 43 9.69 11.35 -9.41
C ARG A 43 8.45 11.22 -10.28
N SER A 44 8.62 10.69 -11.49
CA SER A 44 7.53 10.53 -12.45
C SER A 44 7.77 9.35 -13.38
N GLY A 45 6.72 8.88 -14.02
CA GLY A 45 6.79 7.92 -15.13
C GLY A 45 7.19 6.49 -14.76
N ASN A 46 7.37 6.18 -13.47
CA ASN A 46 7.82 4.84 -13.05
C ASN A 46 7.35 4.52 -11.63
N THR A 47 6.40 3.60 -11.50
CA THR A 47 5.86 3.16 -10.21
C THR A 47 6.85 2.28 -9.43
N ALA A 48 7.72 1.53 -10.10
CA ALA A 48 8.77 0.76 -9.43
C ALA A 48 9.75 1.69 -8.69
N LEU A 49 10.05 2.87 -9.26
CA LEU A 49 10.83 3.89 -8.58
C LEU A 49 10.14 4.41 -7.32
N CYS A 50 8.82 4.59 -7.34
CA CYS A 50 8.07 4.98 -6.15
C CYS A 50 8.21 3.95 -5.03
N ALA A 51 8.11 2.67 -5.37
CA ALA A 51 8.18 1.55 -4.42
C ALA A 51 9.57 1.39 -3.76
N THR A 52 10.63 2.02 -4.26
CA THR A 52 11.95 1.96 -3.60
C THR A 52 11.96 2.71 -2.26
N CYS A 53 11.18 3.80 -2.14
CA CYS A 53 11.04 4.57 -0.92
C CYS A 53 9.71 4.25 -0.20
N HIS A 54 8.64 4.06 -0.96
CA HIS A 54 7.33 3.65 -0.44
C HIS A 54 7.24 2.11 -0.37
N ASN A 55 8.16 1.52 0.38
CA ASN A 55 8.25 0.07 0.57
C ASN A 55 7.45 -0.38 1.80
N PRO A 56 7.25 -1.70 2.01
CA PRO A 56 6.44 -2.21 3.12
C PRO A 56 6.89 -1.83 4.54
N ASN A 57 8.13 -1.42 4.72
CA ASN A 57 8.66 -0.99 6.02
C ASN A 57 8.55 0.53 6.23
N ALA A 58 8.07 1.26 5.25
CA ALA A 58 8.09 2.71 5.29
C ALA A 58 6.85 3.29 5.96
N THR A 59 7.08 4.19 6.93
CA THR A 59 6.08 5.04 7.56
C THR A 59 6.49 6.51 7.45
N ASP A 60 5.61 7.41 7.83
CA ASP A 60 5.89 8.85 7.84
C ASP A 60 6.60 9.35 9.10
N ILE A 61 7.05 8.44 10.00
CA ILE A 61 7.67 8.77 11.28
C ILE A 61 8.85 9.75 11.15
N GLN A 62 9.63 9.63 10.07
CA GLN A 62 10.77 10.53 9.84
C GLN A 62 10.36 11.99 9.67
N GLN A 63 9.11 12.24 9.33
CA GLN A 63 8.56 13.57 9.11
C GLN A 63 7.77 14.07 10.33
N ARG A 64 7.54 13.22 11.35
CA ARG A 64 6.76 13.53 12.56
C ARG A 64 7.61 13.97 13.75
N GLY A 65 8.88 13.89 13.70
CA GLY A 65 9.82 13.93 14.82
C GLY A 65 10.00 15.25 15.57
N VAL A 66 9.08 16.21 15.50
CA VAL A 66 9.11 17.46 16.31
C VAL A 66 7.71 17.69 16.89
N ALA A 67 7.61 17.68 18.20
CA ALA A 67 6.37 18.01 18.89
C ALA A 67 5.82 19.39 18.47
N ASP A 68 4.49 19.53 18.46
CA ASP A 68 3.77 20.74 18.08
C ASP A 68 3.87 21.16 16.61
N THR A 69 4.01 20.19 15.70
CA THR A 69 3.97 20.45 14.27
C THR A 69 2.57 20.39 13.69
N ASP A 70 2.39 20.91 12.48
CA ASP A 70 1.10 20.85 11.78
C ASP A 70 0.62 19.40 11.61
N CYS A 71 1.54 18.44 11.43
CA CYS A 71 1.20 17.03 11.30
C CYS A 71 0.47 16.49 12.53
N ASP A 72 1.06 16.63 13.72
CA ASP A 72 0.49 16.07 14.95
C ASP A 72 -0.82 16.77 15.32
N THR A 73 -0.90 18.08 15.05
CA THR A 73 -2.11 18.88 15.32
C THR A 73 -3.26 18.49 14.40
N LEU A 74 -2.99 18.24 13.12
CA LEU A 74 -4.01 18.00 12.10
C LEU A 74 -4.30 16.52 11.86
N LEU A 75 -3.30 15.66 11.99
CA LEU A 75 -3.37 14.25 11.63
C LEU A 75 -3.30 13.30 12.84
N GLY A 76 -3.03 13.83 14.04
CA GLY A 76 -2.78 13.07 15.26
C GLY A 76 -1.31 12.61 15.38
N PRO A 77 -0.92 12.13 16.58
CA PRO A 77 0.48 11.84 16.90
C PRO A 77 1.00 10.52 16.33
N ASN A 78 0.11 9.62 15.90
CA ASN A 78 0.50 8.28 15.46
C ASN A 78 1.06 8.32 14.05
N GLU A 79 2.14 7.59 13.83
CA GLU A 79 2.70 7.40 12.50
C GLU A 79 1.74 6.64 11.57
N VAL A 80 1.92 6.84 10.28
CA VAL A 80 1.10 6.24 9.24
C VAL A 80 1.98 5.58 8.20
N SER A 81 1.61 4.36 7.81
CA SER A 81 2.31 3.67 6.73
C SER A 81 2.25 4.45 5.42
N ILE A 82 3.40 4.61 4.79
CA ILE A 82 3.54 5.12 3.43
C ILE A 82 3.92 4.03 2.43
N ASP A 83 3.76 2.76 2.78
CA ASP A 83 3.84 1.64 1.84
C ASP A 83 2.92 1.90 0.63
N LEU A 84 3.48 1.83 -0.57
CA LEU A 84 2.82 2.25 -1.80
C LEU A 84 1.44 1.60 -1.98
N LYS A 85 1.34 0.27 -1.73
CA LYS A 85 0.09 -0.46 -1.88
C LYS A 85 -1.01 0.03 -0.93
N ARG A 86 -0.65 0.39 0.32
CA ARG A 86 -1.61 0.87 1.32
C ARG A 86 -1.90 2.35 1.14
N MET A 87 -0.86 3.15 0.99
CA MET A 87 -0.96 4.61 0.88
C MET A 87 -1.83 5.04 -0.31
N VAL A 88 -1.55 4.50 -1.50
CA VAL A 88 -2.29 4.88 -2.72
C VAL A 88 -3.76 4.50 -2.61
N HIS A 89 -4.08 3.29 -2.14
CA HIS A 89 -5.47 2.89 -1.94
C HIS A 89 -6.20 3.81 -0.95
N ARG A 90 -5.56 4.12 0.18
CA ARG A 90 -6.16 4.98 1.21
C ARG A 90 -6.34 6.43 0.77
N ILE A 91 -5.40 6.98 -0.01
CA ILE A 91 -5.53 8.31 -0.60
C ILE A 91 -6.75 8.37 -1.50
N HIS A 92 -6.91 7.42 -2.42
CA HIS A 92 -8.05 7.40 -3.33
C HIS A 92 -9.38 7.06 -2.64
N ALA A 93 -9.33 6.32 -1.54
CA ALA A 93 -10.52 6.08 -0.69
C ALA A 93 -10.87 7.27 0.23
N GLY A 94 -10.07 8.32 0.26
CA GLY A 94 -10.33 9.51 1.08
C GLY A 94 -10.28 9.21 2.58
N ASN A 95 -9.32 8.39 3.05
CA ASN A 95 -9.32 7.95 4.44
C ASN A 95 -7.94 7.95 5.11
N VAL A 96 -7.03 8.81 4.65
CA VAL A 96 -5.68 8.94 5.22
C VAL A 96 -5.19 10.38 5.21
N GLY A 97 -4.45 10.74 6.26
CA GLY A 97 -3.54 11.87 6.26
C GLY A 97 -2.11 11.36 6.38
N VAL A 98 -1.16 12.02 5.78
CA VAL A 98 0.26 11.65 5.76
C VAL A 98 1.11 12.87 6.08
N CYS A 99 2.09 12.70 6.94
CA CYS A 99 3.07 13.72 7.23
C CYS A 99 4.14 13.73 6.13
N GLY A 100 4.28 14.85 5.47
CA GLY A 100 5.24 15.04 4.38
C GLY A 100 6.47 15.83 4.79
N TYR A 101 7.27 16.19 3.79
CA TYR A 101 8.53 16.90 3.98
C TYR A 101 8.35 18.18 4.82
N GLN A 102 9.29 18.42 5.74
CA GLN A 102 9.27 19.53 6.70
C GLN A 102 8.00 19.56 7.59
N ASN A 103 7.52 18.40 8.01
CA ASN A 103 6.35 18.22 8.85
C ASN A 103 5.06 18.81 8.25
N SER A 104 4.97 18.89 6.92
CA SER A 104 3.75 19.36 6.27
C SER A 104 2.66 18.30 6.34
N ALA A 105 1.49 18.67 6.85
CA ALA A 105 0.33 17.78 6.88
C ALA A 105 -0.33 17.71 5.50
N HIS A 106 -0.48 16.49 5.00
CA HIS A 106 -1.23 16.20 3.78
C HIS A 106 -2.49 15.40 4.15
N ASP A 107 -3.61 16.10 4.30
CA ASP A 107 -4.90 15.47 4.62
C ASP A 107 -5.62 15.09 3.31
N TYR A 108 -5.79 13.80 3.09
CA TYR A 108 -6.52 13.24 1.95
C TYR A 108 -7.93 12.77 2.30
N THR A 109 -8.43 13.04 3.51
CA THR A 109 -9.78 12.61 3.93
C THR A 109 -10.90 13.30 3.14
N GLY A 110 -10.59 14.41 2.48
CA GLY A 110 -11.50 15.11 1.57
C GLY A 110 -11.44 14.66 0.11
N VAL A 111 -10.61 13.66 -0.22
CA VAL A 111 -10.51 13.18 -1.61
C VAL A 111 -11.79 12.46 -2.00
N VAL A 112 -12.39 12.91 -3.12
CA VAL A 112 -13.50 12.24 -3.77
C VAL A 112 -13.00 11.61 -5.06
N TYR A 113 -12.93 10.29 -5.10
CA TYR A 113 -12.49 9.57 -6.29
C TYR A 113 -13.51 9.74 -7.42
N PRO A 114 -13.11 10.22 -8.61
CA PRO A 114 -14.05 10.54 -9.68
C PRO A 114 -14.62 9.32 -10.40
N GLY A 115 -14.04 8.14 -10.18
CA GLY A 115 -14.45 6.88 -10.79
C GLY A 115 -15.06 5.90 -9.79
N LYS A 116 -14.95 4.62 -10.11
CA LYS A 116 -15.34 3.53 -9.23
C LYS A 116 -14.10 2.93 -8.58
N LEU A 117 -14.01 3.00 -7.25
CA LEU A 117 -12.86 2.47 -6.49
C LEU A 117 -12.68 0.96 -6.65
N ASN A 118 -13.74 0.24 -6.94
CA ASN A 118 -13.71 -1.19 -7.21
C ASN A 118 -13.28 -1.55 -8.66
N ASN A 119 -13.00 -0.57 -9.52
CA ASN A 119 -12.38 -0.79 -10.83
C ASN A 119 -10.86 -0.93 -10.67
N CYS A 120 -10.41 -2.11 -10.27
CA CYS A 120 -8.99 -2.39 -10.04
C CYS A 120 -8.15 -2.16 -11.29
N GLU A 121 -8.66 -2.50 -12.46
CA GLU A 121 -7.99 -2.36 -13.75
C GLU A 121 -7.90 -0.92 -14.25
N GLY A 122 -8.51 0.02 -13.57
CA GLY A 122 -8.24 1.45 -13.78
C GLY A 122 -6.80 1.87 -13.43
N CYS A 123 -6.08 1.05 -12.67
CA CYS A 123 -4.68 1.29 -12.29
C CYS A 123 -3.79 0.06 -12.50
N HIS A 124 -4.33 -1.13 -12.22
CA HIS A 124 -3.59 -2.38 -12.26
C HIS A 124 -3.57 -2.99 -13.66
N LEU A 125 -2.53 -3.78 -13.92
CA LEU A 125 -2.47 -4.67 -15.06
C LEU A 125 -3.33 -5.91 -14.76
N GLU A 126 -4.07 -6.38 -15.75
CA GLU A 126 -4.92 -7.56 -15.63
C GLU A 126 -4.12 -8.78 -15.13
N GLY A 127 -4.69 -9.51 -14.19
CA GLY A 127 -4.10 -10.73 -13.63
C GLY A 127 -2.88 -10.53 -12.72
N THR A 128 -2.46 -9.30 -12.43
CA THR A 128 -1.26 -9.05 -11.61
C THR A 128 -1.54 -8.73 -10.15
N TYR A 129 -2.77 -8.37 -9.81
CA TYR A 129 -3.17 -7.89 -8.49
C TYR A 129 -4.06 -8.88 -7.73
N TYR A 130 -4.69 -9.80 -8.45
CA TYR A 130 -5.61 -10.79 -7.89
C TYR A 130 -5.57 -12.10 -8.72
N PRO A 131 -5.54 -13.28 -8.08
CA PRO A 131 -5.40 -13.48 -6.63
C PRO A 131 -4.08 -12.96 -6.07
N VAL A 132 -4.09 -12.57 -4.80
CA VAL A 132 -2.87 -12.10 -4.13
C VAL A 132 -1.91 -13.27 -3.97
N ASP A 133 -0.72 -13.16 -4.52
CA ASP A 133 0.33 -14.13 -4.32
C ASP A 133 0.94 -13.96 -2.92
N PRO A 134 0.74 -14.90 -1.98
CA PRO A 134 1.22 -14.77 -0.61
C PRO A 134 2.75 -14.78 -0.52
N THR A 135 3.45 -15.24 -1.55
CA THR A 135 4.91 -15.24 -1.59
C THR A 135 5.51 -13.94 -2.14
N ALA A 136 4.69 -13.13 -2.81
CA ALA A 136 5.12 -11.90 -3.48
C ALA A 136 4.63 -10.62 -2.79
N VAL A 137 3.74 -10.72 -1.78
CA VAL A 137 3.20 -9.60 -1.03
C VAL A 137 3.67 -9.65 0.41
N LEU A 138 4.38 -8.61 0.83
CA LEU A 138 4.84 -8.47 2.21
C LEU A 138 3.77 -7.80 3.08
N GLY A 139 3.84 -8.04 4.39
CA GLY A 139 3.10 -7.26 5.37
C GLY A 139 3.45 -5.77 5.30
N THR A 140 2.65 -4.92 5.92
CA THR A 140 2.84 -3.47 5.92
C THR A 140 3.09 -2.98 7.32
N THR A 141 4.25 -2.38 7.58
CA THR A 141 4.55 -1.71 8.85
C THR A 141 3.62 -0.50 9.02
N ILE A 142 3.02 -0.41 10.20
CA ILE A 142 2.12 0.70 10.58
C ILE A 142 2.64 1.49 11.78
N ASP A 143 3.60 0.92 12.50
CA ASP A 143 4.27 1.51 13.66
C ASP A 143 5.70 0.94 13.69
N THR A 144 6.70 1.80 13.80
CA THR A 144 8.13 1.43 13.80
C THR A 144 8.70 1.31 15.23
N GLY A 145 7.83 1.24 16.23
CA GLY A 145 8.23 1.07 17.62
C GLY A 145 9.03 2.25 18.19
N ASP A 146 9.77 1.97 19.23
CA ASP A 146 10.59 2.98 19.92
C ASP A 146 11.87 3.35 19.11
N ASP A 147 12.38 2.44 18.31
CA ASP A 147 13.57 2.63 17.48
C ASP A 147 13.38 2.06 16.08
N ARG A 148 13.08 2.92 15.14
CA ARG A 148 12.86 2.59 13.71
C ARG A 148 14.01 1.80 13.04
N SER A 149 15.16 1.67 13.67
CA SER A 149 16.27 0.84 13.17
C SER A 149 16.17 -0.61 13.62
N ILE A 150 15.25 -0.91 14.54
CA ILE A 150 15.01 -2.23 15.11
C ILE A 150 13.72 -2.78 14.48
N LEU A 151 13.84 -3.77 13.60
CA LEU A 151 12.68 -4.33 12.91
C LEU A 151 11.78 -5.18 13.82
N SER A 152 12.32 -5.69 14.92
CA SER A 152 11.58 -6.60 15.82
C SER A 152 10.61 -5.89 16.76
N ASP A 153 10.64 -4.56 16.86
CA ASP A 153 9.65 -3.76 17.59
C ASP A 153 8.57 -3.14 16.68
N ASP A 154 8.67 -3.38 15.36
CA ASP A 154 7.65 -2.95 14.40
C ASP A 154 6.30 -3.65 14.63
N THR A 155 5.22 -2.88 14.48
CA THR A 155 3.87 -3.42 14.33
C THR A 155 3.49 -3.48 12.85
N VAL A 156 2.99 -4.63 12.42
CA VAL A 156 2.77 -4.95 11.01
C VAL A 156 1.35 -5.47 10.78
N ILE A 157 0.74 -5.06 9.68
CA ILE A 157 -0.46 -5.72 9.19
C ILE A 157 -0.06 -6.83 8.20
N SER A 158 -0.64 -8.01 8.35
CA SER A 158 -0.41 -9.15 7.44
C SER A 158 -0.78 -8.82 5.99
N PRO A 159 -0.20 -9.51 5.00
CA PRO A 159 -0.19 -9.09 3.59
C PRO A 159 -1.54 -8.77 2.97
N ASN A 160 -2.50 -9.71 3.03
CA ASN A 160 -3.83 -9.49 2.43
C ASN A 160 -4.64 -8.46 3.21
N SER A 161 -4.58 -8.54 4.54
CA SER A 161 -5.28 -7.60 5.43
C SER A 161 -4.79 -6.17 5.22
N ALA A 162 -3.50 -5.96 4.95
CA ALA A 162 -2.93 -4.64 4.66
C ALA A 162 -3.55 -3.98 3.41
N VAL A 163 -3.81 -4.77 2.38
CA VAL A 163 -4.45 -4.28 1.15
C VAL A 163 -5.95 -4.09 1.37
N CYS A 164 -6.64 -5.13 1.81
CA CYS A 164 -8.10 -5.13 1.92
C CYS A 164 -8.60 -4.07 2.90
N SER A 165 -7.93 -3.91 4.06
CA SER A 165 -8.27 -2.89 5.06
C SER A 165 -7.95 -1.46 4.62
N SER A 166 -7.34 -1.24 3.47
CA SER A 166 -7.18 0.11 2.92
C SER A 166 -8.52 0.73 2.49
N CYS A 167 -9.50 -0.11 2.18
CA CYS A 167 -10.87 0.30 1.83
C CYS A 167 -11.91 -0.27 2.81
N HIS A 168 -11.76 -1.54 3.24
CA HIS A 168 -12.67 -2.22 4.16
C HIS A 168 -12.28 -1.99 5.62
N MET A 169 -12.55 -0.78 6.15
CA MET A 169 -12.07 -0.33 7.46
C MET A 169 -13.11 -0.43 8.59
N SER A 170 -14.31 -0.97 8.33
CA SER A 170 -15.28 -1.16 9.39
C SER A 170 -14.82 -2.23 10.39
N ASP A 171 -15.21 -2.09 11.66
CA ASP A 171 -14.90 -3.09 12.69
C ASP A 171 -15.35 -4.49 12.28
N LEU A 172 -16.51 -4.59 11.61
CA LEU A 172 -17.01 -5.85 11.10
C LEU A 172 -16.07 -6.49 10.08
N ALA A 173 -15.57 -5.70 9.12
CA ALA A 173 -14.65 -6.18 8.10
C ALA A 173 -13.29 -6.57 8.71
N MET A 174 -12.76 -5.75 9.61
CA MET A 174 -11.49 -6.04 10.29
C MET A 174 -11.59 -7.29 11.18
N ASN A 175 -12.70 -7.45 11.91
CA ASN A 175 -12.93 -8.65 12.71
C ASN A 175 -13.09 -9.90 11.84
N HIS A 176 -13.76 -9.78 10.68
CA HIS A 176 -13.82 -10.87 9.71
C HIS A 176 -12.41 -11.27 9.21
N MET A 177 -11.55 -10.30 8.90
CA MET A 177 -10.16 -10.59 8.51
C MET A 177 -9.41 -11.30 9.63
N ARG A 178 -9.50 -10.81 10.88
CA ARG A 178 -8.87 -11.45 12.06
C ARG A 178 -9.32 -12.89 12.24
N GLN A 179 -10.60 -13.17 12.10
CA GLN A 179 -11.16 -14.54 12.22
C GLN A 179 -10.63 -15.48 11.14
N ASN A 180 -10.15 -14.94 10.02
CA ASN A 180 -9.61 -15.69 8.89
C ASN A 180 -8.09 -15.57 8.75
N GLY A 181 -7.39 -15.34 9.87
CA GLY A 181 -5.93 -15.32 9.95
C GLY A 181 -5.28 -13.99 9.59
N GLY A 182 -6.07 -12.94 9.36
CA GLY A 182 -5.56 -11.59 9.22
C GLY A 182 -5.03 -11.07 10.55
N ASP A 183 -3.82 -10.53 10.54
CA ASP A 183 -3.16 -10.01 11.73
C ASP A 183 -2.88 -8.51 11.54
N PHE A 184 -3.36 -7.70 12.48
CA PHE A 184 -3.19 -6.24 12.48
C PHE A 184 -2.17 -5.79 13.53
N GLU A 185 -1.61 -6.74 14.27
CA GLU A 185 -0.65 -6.53 15.35
C GLU A 185 0.52 -7.53 15.24
N ALA A 186 0.77 -8.02 14.01
CA ALA A 186 1.91 -8.86 13.72
C ALA A 186 3.22 -8.10 13.98
N SER A 187 4.30 -8.83 14.21
CA SER A 187 5.65 -8.28 14.37
C SER A 187 6.60 -8.81 13.31
N LYS A 188 7.86 -8.43 13.41
CA LYS A 188 8.95 -8.97 12.61
C LYS A 188 9.99 -9.62 13.52
N ASP A 189 10.75 -10.53 12.96
CA ASP A 189 12.01 -10.94 13.57
C ASP A 189 13.15 -9.95 13.24
N GLU A 190 14.33 -10.21 13.79
CA GLU A 190 15.52 -9.37 13.56
C GLU A 190 15.98 -9.32 12.09
N THR A 191 15.50 -10.27 11.26
CA THR A 191 15.78 -10.30 9.81
C THR A 191 14.73 -9.57 8.99
N GLY A 192 13.64 -9.11 9.62
CA GLY A 192 12.49 -8.47 9.00
C GLY A 192 11.44 -9.46 8.47
N ALA A 193 11.56 -10.74 8.80
CA ALA A 193 10.53 -11.72 8.44
C ALA A 193 9.29 -11.56 9.33
N LEU A 194 8.11 -11.67 8.72
CA LEU A 194 6.84 -11.51 9.40
C LEU A 194 6.61 -12.62 10.42
N ILE A 195 6.28 -12.23 11.64
CA ILE A 195 5.76 -13.09 12.69
C ILE A 195 4.27 -12.76 12.87
N SER A 196 3.40 -13.60 12.36
CA SER A 196 1.95 -13.44 12.44
C SER A 196 1.33 -14.52 13.30
N SER A 197 0.25 -14.18 13.99
CA SER A 197 -0.53 -15.09 14.84
C SER A 197 -1.27 -16.17 14.04
N GLY A 198 -1.40 -16.02 12.72
CA GLY A 198 -2.11 -16.97 11.87
C GLY A 198 -1.69 -16.88 10.40
N THR A 199 -2.24 -17.80 9.61
CA THR A 199 -2.11 -17.78 8.14
C THR A 199 -3.41 -17.26 7.55
N GLU A 200 -3.30 -16.24 6.69
CA GLU A 200 -4.47 -15.68 6.01
C GLU A 200 -5.09 -16.70 5.06
N THR A 201 -6.35 -17.04 5.31
CA THR A 201 -7.13 -18.02 4.54
C THR A 201 -8.13 -17.37 3.58
N CYS A 202 -7.98 -16.08 3.34
CA CYS A 202 -8.89 -15.24 2.57
C CYS A 202 -9.26 -15.83 1.21
N GLN A 203 -8.30 -16.46 0.52
CA GLN A 203 -8.51 -17.02 -0.82
C GLN A 203 -9.45 -18.22 -0.87
N LEU A 204 -9.72 -18.89 0.27
CA LEU A 204 -10.68 -20.00 0.29
C LEU A 204 -12.11 -19.56 -0.08
N CYS A 205 -12.48 -18.35 0.33
CA CYS A 205 -13.79 -17.77 0.03
C CYS A 205 -13.72 -16.64 -0.99
N HIS A 206 -12.60 -15.94 -1.07
CA HIS A 206 -12.42 -14.77 -1.94
C HIS A 206 -11.55 -15.04 -3.17
N GLY A 207 -11.05 -16.26 -3.34
CA GLY A 207 -10.26 -16.67 -4.51
C GLY A 207 -11.10 -16.78 -5.79
N PRO A 208 -10.45 -16.90 -6.96
CA PRO A 208 -11.15 -17.05 -8.24
C PRO A 208 -12.12 -18.21 -8.25
N GLY A 209 -13.38 -17.94 -8.61
CA GLY A 209 -14.44 -18.94 -8.65
C GLY A 209 -14.99 -19.36 -7.29
N ALA A 210 -14.53 -18.78 -6.17
CA ALA A 210 -15.07 -19.03 -4.84
C ALA A 210 -16.39 -18.26 -4.60
N SER A 211 -17.05 -18.54 -3.47
CA SER A 211 -18.38 -18.03 -3.15
C SER A 211 -18.47 -16.50 -3.07
N ALA A 212 -17.38 -15.84 -2.76
CA ALA A 212 -17.27 -14.39 -2.69
C ALA A 212 -16.00 -13.90 -3.44
N ASP A 213 -15.83 -14.44 -4.65
CA ASP A 213 -14.73 -14.08 -5.56
C ASP A 213 -14.59 -12.56 -5.65
N VAL A 214 -13.41 -12.04 -5.33
CA VAL A 214 -13.12 -10.60 -5.30
C VAL A 214 -13.39 -9.96 -6.66
N GLY A 215 -12.99 -10.61 -7.75
CA GLY A 215 -13.22 -10.10 -9.10
C GLY A 215 -14.72 -9.93 -9.38
N VAL A 216 -15.51 -10.94 -9.04
CA VAL A 216 -16.97 -10.90 -9.22
C VAL A 216 -17.64 -9.87 -8.31
N MET A 217 -17.29 -9.85 -7.02
CA MET A 217 -17.88 -8.93 -6.04
C MET A 217 -17.57 -7.46 -6.33
N HIS A 218 -16.43 -7.18 -6.95
CA HIS A 218 -16.04 -5.85 -7.37
C HIS A 218 -16.42 -5.53 -8.82
N GLY A 219 -16.94 -6.51 -9.57
CA GLY A 219 -17.31 -6.34 -10.98
C GLY A 219 -16.10 -6.07 -11.88
N VAL A 220 -14.95 -6.68 -11.56
CA VAL A 220 -13.74 -6.53 -12.37
C VAL A 220 -13.98 -7.19 -13.72
N GLY A 221 -13.68 -6.47 -14.80
CA GLY A 221 -13.95 -6.90 -16.18
C GLY A 221 -15.33 -6.46 -16.74
N ASP A 222 -16.27 -6.03 -15.88
CA ASP A 222 -17.58 -5.52 -16.32
C ASP A 222 -17.58 -4.01 -16.62
N PHE A 223 -16.44 -3.35 -16.43
CA PHE A 223 -16.31 -1.91 -16.64
C PHE A 223 -15.93 -1.61 -18.09
N GLN A 224 -16.92 -1.51 -18.95
CA GLN A 224 -16.73 -0.88 -20.26
C GLN A 224 -16.85 0.64 -20.09
N PHE A 225 -15.79 1.36 -20.43
CA PHE A 225 -15.86 2.82 -20.59
C PHE A 225 -16.76 3.12 -21.80
N ASN A 226 -17.93 3.69 -21.56
CA ASN A 226 -18.77 4.28 -22.60
C ASN A 226 -18.30 5.70 -22.92
#